data_7d1827185ab4319315fca3488e91a85a
#
_entry.id   7d1827185ab4319315fca3488e91a85a
#
_cell.length_a   1.000
_cell.length_b   1.000
_cell.length_c   1.000
_cell.angle_alpha   90.00
_cell.angle_beta   90.00
_cell.angle_gamma   90.00
#
_symmetry.space_group_name_H-M   'P 1'
#
loop_
_entity.id
_entity.type
_entity.pdbx_description
1 polymer ?
#
loop_
_entity_poly.entity_id
_entity_poly.type
_entity_poly.pdbx_seq_one_letter_code
_entity_poly.pdbx_strand_id
1 'polypeptide(L)'
;YSCDTFLAQGSSTKSGRMIFAKNSDRYMGEAANVVYFPAADHPSGTQLKISQHQIPQVGHTYALLGLQPHYIWGLEIGVNEFGVSIGNEAEHSFVPPDIEGILGMDLVRLGLERGRTAEEALNVITALIDQYSEGGVCSPDGPGADYNNTFIIADGKEAWVLETLRNQWVAKRIKDPYYSISNTYWIEDDYDKCSNGIPELAQKYGLPIREGRFNFAKTFALKTTGTDSFCITRRMRAMEVMKRGAGQIDVPYFIQMMRDHY
;
A
#
# COMPACT_ATOMS: atom_id res chain seq x y z
N TYR A 1 -13.98 3.71 4.93
CA TYR A 1 -13.24 3.22 3.77
C TYR A 1 -13.02 1.72 3.89
N SER A 2 -13.18 1.00 2.81
CA SER A 2 -13.03 -0.44 2.71
C SER A 2 -12.36 -0.74 1.38
N CYS A 3 -11.14 -1.26 1.41
CA CYS A 3 -10.38 -1.50 0.19
C CYS A 3 -9.74 -2.87 0.25
N ASP A 4 -9.42 -3.44 -0.91
CA ASP A 4 -8.67 -4.69 -1.01
C ASP A 4 -7.75 -4.63 -2.23
N THR A 5 -6.48 -4.99 -2.07
CA THR A 5 -5.54 -5.15 -3.17
C THR A 5 -5.16 -6.62 -3.32
N PHE A 6 -5.07 -7.07 -4.56
CA PHE A 6 -4.88 -8.47 -4.92
C PHE A 6 -3.69 -8.62 -5.86
N LEU A 7 -2.89 -9.65 -5.60
CA LEU A 7 -1.75 -10.06 -6.41
C LEU A 7 -1.86 -11.53 -6.77
N ALA A 8 -1.77 -11.87 -8.05
CA ALA A 8 -1.50 -13.22 -8.52
C ALA A 8 -0.16 -13.21 -9.26
N GLN A 9 0.85 -13.90 -8.73
CA GLN A 9 2.15 -14.05 -9.38
C GLN A 9 2.05 -14.99 -10.59
N GLY A 10 3.00 -14.92 -11.52
CA GLY A 10 2.97 -15.70 -12.75
C GLY A 10 2.75 -17.20 -12.56
N SER A 11 3.25 -17.76 -11.46
CA SER A 11 3.05 -19.18 -11.12
C SER A 11 1.60 -19.58 -10.84
N SER A 12 0.74 -18.63 -10.50
CA SER A 12 -0.69 -18.86 -10.21
C SER A 12 -1.61 -18.44 -11.36
N THR A 13 -1.09 -17.78 -12.39
CA THR A 13 -1.87 -17.27 -13.51
C THR A 13 -1.79 -18.18 -14.73
N LYS A 14 -2.85 -18.16 -15.52
CA LYS A 14 -2.93 -18.92 -16.78
C LYS A 14 -1.92 -18.45 -17.84
N SER A 15 -1.58 -17.18 -17.83
CA SER A 15 -0.66 -16.57 -18.80
C SER A 15 0.82 -16.62 -18.39
N GLY A 16 1.12 -17.02 -17.16
CA GLY A 16 2.45 -16.91 -16.58
C GLY A 16 2.88 -15.47 -16.25
N ARG A 17 1.96 -14.50 -16.42
CA ARG A 17 2.22 -13.08 -16.10
C ARG A 17 1.53 -12.69 -14.81
N MET A 18 2.14 -11.80 -14.05
CA MET A 18 1.53 -11.21 -12.86
C MET A 18 0.23 -10.48 -13.20
N ILE A 19 -0.78 -10.66 -12.34
CA ILE A 19 -2.02 -9.86 -12.36
C ILE A 19 -2.11 -9.12 -11.03
N PHE A 20 -2.37 -7.82 -11.11
CA PHE A 20 -2.48 -6.92 -9.98
C PHE A 20 -3.81 -6.17 -10.07
N ALA A 21 -4.58 -6.12 -9.00
CA ALA A 21 -5.89 -5.48 -9.00
C ALA A 21 -6.23 -4.90 -7.61
N LYS A 22 -7.15 -3.93 -7.59
CA LYS A 22 -7.63 -3.28 -6.37
C LYS A 22 -9.11 -2.95 -6.48
N ASN A 23 -9.85 -3.19 -5.39
CA ASN A 23 -11.10 -2.52 -5.09
C ASN A 23 -10.81 -1.32 -4.18
N SER A 24 -11.27 -0.14 -4.55
CA SER A 24 -11.16 1.06 -3.73
C SER A 24 -12.57 1.57 -3.40
N ASP A 25 -12.92 1.49 -2.13
CA ASP A 25 -14.22 1.87 -1.60
C ASP A 25 -14.12 3.26 -0.99
N ARG A 26 -14.76 4.23 -1.64
CA ARG A 26 -14.67 5.63 -1.26
C ARG A 26 -16.06 6.22 -1.03
N TYR A 27 -16.13 7.43 -0.50
CA TYR A 27 -17.41 8.11 -0.29
C TYR A 27 -18.18 8.27 -1.59
N MET A 28 -19.50 8.23 -1.47
CA MET A 28 -20.39 8.47 -2.60
C MET A 28 -20.14 9.88 -3.17
N GLY A 29 -19.90 9.94 -4.49
CA GLY A 29 -19.58 11.18 -5.18
C GLY A 29 -18.09 11.47 -5.35
N GLU A 30 -17.17 10.70 -4.73
CA GLU A 30 -15.76 10.81 -5.02
C GLU A 30 -15.41 10.19 -6.37
N ALA A 31 -15.03 11.04 -7.32
CA ALA A 31 -14.58 10.59 -8.63
C ALA A 31 -13.11 10.17 -8.60
N ALA A 32 -12.79 9.09 -9.29
CA ALA A 32 -11.43 8.68 -9.56
C ALA A 32 -11.20 8.58 -11.07
N ASN A 33 -10.07 9.11 -11.53
CA ASN A 33 -9.73 9.22 -12.94
C ASN A 33 -8.60 8.25 -13.30
N VAL A 34 -8.72 7.58 -14.42
CA VAL A 34 -7.58 6.89 -15.01
C VAL A 34 -6.68 7.95 -15.65
N VAL A 35 -5.44 8.04 -15.19
CA VAL A 35 -4.48 9.07 -15.59
C VAL A 35 -3.19 8.44 -16.12
N TYR A 36 -2.59 9.11 -17.10
CA TYR A 36 -1.28 8.77 -17.61
C TYR A 36 -0.32 9.96 -17.41
N PHE A 37 0.82 9.70 -16.82
CA PHE A 37 1.91 10.64 -16.66
C PHE A 37 3.10 10.16 -17.50
N PRO A 38 3.56 10.94 -18.49
CA PRO A 38 4.74 10.60 -19.29
C PRO A 38 6.01 10.68 -18.43
N ALA A 39 7.05 9.95 -18.83
CA ALA A 39 8.38 10.14 -18.28
C ALA A 39 8.86 11.57 -18.53
N ALA A 40 9.59 12.14 -17.57
CA ALA A 40 10.04 13.53 -17.66
C ALA A 40 11.40 13.73 -16.97
N ASP A 41 12.22 14.60 -17.54
CA ASP A 41 13.45 15.11 -16.93
C ASP A 41 13.16 16.41 -16.17
N HIS A 42 13.80 16.57 -15.03
CA HIS A 42 13.60 17.73 -14.16
C HIS A 42 14.95 18.44 -13.90
N PRO A 43 14.99 19.78 -13.95
CA PRO A 43 16.18 20.54 -13.59
C PRO A 43 16.62 20.26 -12.15
N SER A 44 17.92 20.29 -11.90
CA SER A 44 18.48 20.15 -10.56
C SER A 44 17.93 21.23 -9.61
N GLY A 45 17.56 20.83 -8.40
CA GLY A 45 16.99 21.72 -7.38
C GLY A 45 15.49 22.00 -7.53
N THR A 46 14.82 21.38 -8.52
CA THR A 46 13.35 21.47 -8.67
C THR A 46 12.67 20.97 -7.39
N GLN A 47 11.64 21.70 -6.95
CA GLN A 47 10.76 21.30 -5.86
C GLN A 47 9.44 20.77 -6.43
N LEU A 48 9.00 19.67 -5.89
CA LEU A 48 7.72 19.03 -6.23
C LEU A 48 6.70 19.33 -5.12
N LYS A 49 5.58 19.93 -5.50
CA LYS A 49 4.41 20.04 -4.61
C LYS A 49 3.56 18.80 -4.79
N ILE A 50 3.38 18.06 -3.70
CA ILE A 50 2.45 16.94 -3.57
C ILE A 50 1.22 17.37 -2.76
N SER A 51 0.35 16.47 -2.35
CA SER A 51 -0.92 16.84 -1.69
C SER A 51 -0.73 17.80 -0.52
N GLN A 52 0.16 17.51 0.41
CA GLN A 52 0.36 18.31 1.64
C GLN A 52 1.80 18.77 1.85
N HIS A 53 2.75 18.30 1.04
CA HIS A 53 4.17 18.59 1.20
C HIS A 53 4.77 19.25 -0.04
N GLN A 54 5.93 19.86 0.17
CA GLN A 54 6.86 20.23 -0.88
C GLN A 54 8.17 19.48 -0.63
N ILE A 55 8.56 18.64 -1.59
CA ILE A 55 9.73 17.77 -1.47
C ILE A 55 10.68 17.98 -2.65
N PRO A 56 11.97 17.63 -2.54
CA PRO A 56 12.88 17.66 -3.67
C PRO A 56 12.41 16.72 -4.80
N GLN A 57 12.41 17.24 -6.03
CA GLN A 57 12.16 16.42 -7.22
C GLN A 57 13.44 15.68 -7.62
N VAL A 58 13.27 14.46 -8.13
CA VAL A 58 14.37 13.68 -8.72
C VAL A 58 14.67 14.18 -10.14
N GLY A 59 15.86 13.90 -10.67
CA GLY A 59 16.27 14.35 -11.99
C GLY A 59 15.47 13.72 -13.13
N HIS A 60 14.85 12.55 -12.90
CA HIS A 60 14.03 11.85 -13.89
C HIS A 60 12.87 11.13 -13.20
N THR A 61 11.67 11.20 -13.78
CA THR A 61 10.50 10.43 -13.36
C THR A 61 10.04 9.51 -14.48
N TYR A 62 9.64 8.29 -14.13
CA TYR A 62 9.18 7.27 -15.07
C TYR A 62 7.73 7.47 -15.47
N ALA A 63 7.41 7.05 -16.70
CA ALA A 63 6.02 7.04 -17.17
C ALA A 63 5.18 6.04 -16.38
N LEU A 64 3.94 6.42 -16.09
CA LEU A 64 3.02 5.59 -15.33
C LEU A 64 1.56 5.79 -15.75
N LEU A 65 0.76 4.76 -15.50
CA LEU A 65 -0.69 4.75 -15.60
C LEU A 65 -1.25 4.44 -14.20
N GLY A 66 -2.26 5.18 -13.76
CA GLY A 66 -2.85 4.94 -12.44
C GLY A 66 -4.27 5.44 -12.28
N LEU A 67 -4.85 5.16 -11.12
CA LEU A 67 -6.16 5.64 -10.71
C LEU A 67 -5.98 6.75 -9.67
N GLN A 68 -6.39 7.97 -10.02
CA GLN A 68 -6.21 9.18 -9.21
C GLN A 68 -7.56 9.66 -8.65
N PRO A 69 -7.74 9.77 -7.32
CA PRO A 69 -8.83 10.53 -6.73
C PRO A 69 -8.76 12.00 -7.16
N HIS A 70 -9.91 12.62 -7.44
CA HIS A 70 -9.96 13.95 -8.07
C HIS A 70 -9.33 15.10 -7.25
N TYR A 71 -9.17 14.94 -5.95
CA TYR A 71 -8.65 15.97 -5.04
C TYR A 71 -7.24 15.67 -4.48
N ILE A 72 -6.62 14.56 -4.86
CA ILE A 72 -5.31 14.11 -4.37
C ILE A 72 -4.30 14.13 -5.51
N TRP A 73 -3.06 14.51 -5.23
CA TRP A 73 -1.95 14.43 -6.19
C TRP A 73 -1.55 12.99 -6.48
N GLY A 74 -1.67 12.11 -5.49
CA GLY A 74 -1.27 10.71 -5.51
C GLY A 74 -2.23 9.77 -6.25
N LEU A 75 -2.00 8.48 -6.10
CA LEU A 75 -2.73 7.40 -6.78
C LEU A 75 -3.18 6.33 -5.81
N GLU A 76 -4.35 5.73 -6.06
CA GLU A 76 -4.86 4.55 -5.34
C GLU A 76 -4.16 3.25 -5.78
N ILE A 77 -3.85 3.16 -7.06
CA ILE A 77 -3.17 2.04 -7.71
C ILE A 77 -2.53 2.57 -9.00
N GLY A 78 -1.42 1.98 -9.40
CA GLY A 78 -0.81 2.29 -10.68
C GLY A 78 0.24 1.26 -11.09
N VAL A 79 0.71 1.44 -12.32
CA VAL A 79 1.81 0.69 -12.91
C VAL A 79 2.72 1.63 -13.68
N ASN A 80 4.02 1.45 -13.59
CA ASN A 80 4.98 2.25 -14.36
C ASN A 80 5.48 1.49 -15.61
N GLU A 81 6.25 2.17 -16.44
CA GLU A 81 6.80 1.64 -17.69
C GLU A 81 7.70 0.40 -17.54
N PHE A 82 8.21 0.13 -16.33
CA PHE A 82 9.00 -1.06 -16.01
C PHE A 82 8.15 -2.23 -15.49
N GLY A 83 6.82 -2.02 -15.37
CA GLY A 83 5.89 -3.03 -14.85
C GLY A 83 5.83 -3.09 -13.32
N VAL A 84 6.44 -2.13 -12.61
CA VAL A 84 6.23 -2.00 -11.16
C VAL A 84 4.80 -1.56 -10.91
N SER A 85 4.07 -2.34 -10.12
CA SER A 85 2.68 -2.09 -9.74
C SER A 85 2.60 -1.86 -8.24
N ILE A 86 1.89 -0.81 -7.82
CA ILE A 86 1.70 -0.46 -6.40
C ILE A 86 0.22 -0.15 -6.16
N GLY A 87 -0.32 -0.67 -5.06
CA GLY A 87 -1.62 -0.30 -4.52
C GLY A 87 -1.55 -0.25 -3.01
N ASN A 88 -2.37 0.59 -2.39
CA ASN A 88 -2.40 0.79 -0.94
C ASN A 88 -3.78 0.54 -0.35
N GLU A 89 -3.82 0.27 0.95
CA GLU A 89 -5.03 0.17 1.76
C GLU A 89 -4.92 1.04 3.00
N ALA A 90 -6.05 1.62 3.42
CA ALA A 90 -6.15 2.31 4.69
C ALA A 90 -6.00 1.33 5.87
N GLU A 91 -5.20 1.73 6.85
CA GLU A 91 -4.98 0.96 8.07
C GLU A 91 -5.31 1.76 9.32
N HIS A 92 -5.97 1.10 10.26
CA HIS A 92 -6.31 1.69 11.55
C HIS A 92 -5.53 1.02 12.68
N SER A 93 -4.99 1.83 13.57
CA SER A 93 -4.13 1.40 14.66
C SER A 93 -4.56 2.04 15.98
N PHE A 94 -4.11 1.46 17.12
CA PHE A 94 -4.14 2.15 18.42
C PHE A 94 -3.30 3.42 18.43
N VAL A 95 -2.29 3.50 17.57
CA VAL A 95 -1.47 4.69 17.37
C VAL A 95 -2.09 5.51 16.23
N PRO A 96 -2.52 6.75 16.49
CA PRO A 96 -3.10 7.58 15.44
C PRO A 96 -2.07 7.90 14.35
N PRO A 97 -2.51 8.10 13.09
CA PRO A 97 -1.62 8.51 12.01
C PRO A 97 -1.00 9.88 12.28
N ASP A 98 0.04 10.22 11.54
CA ASP A 98 0.65 11.53 11.57
C ASP A 98 -0.07 12.46 10.58
N ILE A 99 -0.87 13.40 11.07
CA ILE A 99 -1.61 14.33 10.20
C ILE A 99 -0.71 15.25 9.36
N GLU A 100 0.56 15.41 9.78
CA GLU A 100 1.58 16.13 9.03
C GLU A 100 2.42 15.20 8.14
N GLY A 101 2.10 13.92 8.07
CA GLY A 101 2.81 12.92 7.27
C GLY A 101 2.46 12.99 5.78
N ILE A 102 3.21 12.26 4.95
CA ILE A 102 2.91 12.08 3.52
C ILE A 102 1.73 11.11 3.37
N LEU A 103 0.79 11.44 2.49
CA LEU A 103 -0.33 10.56 2.16
C LEU A 103 0.15 9.25 1.53
N GLY A 104 -0.45 8.12 1.90
CA GLY A 104 -0.17 6.83 1.26
C GLY A 104 -0.35 6.84 -0.25
N MET A 105 -1.37 7.54 -0.76
CA MET A 105 -1.57 7.71 -2.21
C MET A 105 -0.43 8.50 -2.88
N ASP A 106 0.13 9.50 -2.21
CA ASP A 106 1.32 10.22 -2.71
C ASP A 106 2.53 9.28 -2.75
N LEU A 107 2.70 8.41 -1.74
CA LEU A 107 3.76 7.40 -1.71
C LEU A 107 3.60 6.36 -2.83
N VAL A 108 2.37 5.95 -3.18
CA VAL A 108 2.12 5.09 -4.36
C VAL A 108 2.68 5.74 -5.62
N ARG A 109 2.33 7.00 -5.88
CA ARG A 109 2.79 7.72 -7.08
C ARG A 109 4.30 7.94 -7.05
N LEU A 110 4.87 8.37 -5.94
CA LEU A 110 6.32 8.59 -5.80
C LEU A 110 7.12 7.29 -6.00
N GLY A 111 6.63 6.16 -5.48
CA GLY A 111 7.24 4.86 -5.71
C GLY A 111 7.23 4.46 -7.19
N LEU A 112 6.12 4.70 -7.90
CA LEU A 112 6.00 4.44 -9.34
C LEU A 112 6.86 5.38 -10.20
N GLU A 113 6.92 6.67 -9.86
CA GLU A 113 7.73 7.66 -10.57
C GLU A 113 9.24 7.42 -10.45
N ARG A 114 9.69 6.72 -9.37
CA ARG A 114 11.11 6.70 -8.98
C ARG A 114 11.73 5.30 -8.89
N GLY A 115 10.93 4.23 -8.87
CA GLY A 115 11.40 2.84 -8.75
C GLY A 115 11.32 2.09 -10.08
N ARG A 116 12.41 1.44 -10.50
CA ARG A 116 12.46 0.57 -11.70
C ARG A 116 12.16 -0.89 -11.37
N THR A 117 12.26 -1.26 -10.10
CA THR A 117 11.93 -2.59 -9.58
C THR A 117 11.06 -2.46 -8.35
N ALA A 118 10.42 -3.55 -7.93
CA ALA A 118 9.64 -3.56 -6.70
C ALA A 118 10.48 -3.18 -5.47
N GLU A 119 11.72 -3.65 -5.39
CA GLU A 119 12.63 -3.31 -4.29
C GLU A 119 13.08 -1.85 -4.33
N GLU A 120 13.37 -1.28 -5.51
CA GLU A 120 13.68 0.16 -5.62
C GLU A 120 12.50 1.02 -5.20
N ALA A 121 11.28 0.68 -5.63
CA ALA A 121 10.06 1.39 -5.22
C ALA A 121 9.81 1.29 -3.71
N LEU A 122 10.00 0.10 -3.11
CA LEU A 122 9.96 -0.09 -1.66
C LEU A 122 10.95 0.83 -0.94
N ASN A 123 12.21 0.88 -1.42
CA ASN A 123 13.25 1.71 -0.81
C ASN A 123 12.94 3.21 -0.96
N VAL A 124 12.35 3.64 -2.07
CA VAL A 124 11.86 5.03 -2.24
C VAL A 124 10.79 5.37 -1.22
N ILE A 125 9.78 4.51 -1.08
CA ILE A 125 8.67 4.74 -0.15
C ILE A 125 9.16 4.76 1.29
N THR A 126 9.96 3.80 1.71
CA THR A 126 10.46 3.71 3.09
C THR A 126 11.38 4.87 3.44
N ALA A 127 12.25 5.31 2.53
CA ALA A 127 13.09 6.50 2.75
C ALA A 127 12.27 7.79 2.93
N LEU A 128 11.17 7.93 2.20
CA LEU A 128 10.24 9.06 2.38
C LEU A 128 9.50 8.99 3.71
N ILE A 129 9.09 7.79 4.14
CA ILE A 129 8.46 7.58 5.44
C ILE A 129 9.45 7.90 6.59
N ASP A 130 10.69 7.46 6.48
CA ASP A 130 11.73 7.75 7.47
C ASP A 130 11.98 9.27 7.61
N GLN A 131 11.87 10.01 6.50
CA GLN A 131 12.14 11.44 6.46
C GLN A 131 10.93 12.30 6.86
N TYR A 132 9.74 11.97 6.41
CA TYR A 132 8.55 12.82 6.48
C TYR A 132 7.41 12.24 7.31
N SER A 133 7.55 11.01 7.82
CA SER A 133 6.43 10.24 8.39
C SER A 133 5.35 9.93 7.34
N GLU A 134 4.41 9.06 7.70
CA GLU A 134 3.28 8.68 6.85
C GLU A 134 1.97 8.96 7.59
N GLY A 135 0.92 9.29 6.84
CA GLY A 135 -0.41 9.64 7.35
C GLY A 135 -1.06 10.70 6.49
N GLY A 136 -1.08 11.94 6.97
CA GLY A 136 -1.69 13.08 6.27
C GLY A 136 -3.22 13.09 6.34
N VAL A 137 -3.84 14.13 5.79
CA VAL A 137 -5.31 14.30 5.74
C VAL A 137 -5.85 13.75 4.44
N CYS A 138 -6.65 12.69 4.51
CA CYS A 138 -7.15 11.93 3.35
C CYS A 138 -8.55 12.34 2.88
N SER A 139 -9.12 13.41 3.41
CA SER A 139 -10.46 13.90 3.08
C SER A 139 -10.43 15.32 2.55
N PRO A 140 -11.26 15.66 1.53
CA PRO A 140 -11.40 17.03 1.07
C PRO A 140 -12.06 17.94 2.13
N ASP A 141 -12.77 17.36 3.09
CA ASP A 141 -13.51 18.07 4.14
C ASP A 141 -12.64 18.34 5.40
N GLY A 142 -11.37 17.94 5.38
CA GLY A 142 -10.43 18.13 6.49
C GLY A 142 -10.19 16.87 7.32
N PRO A 143 -9.52 16.99 8.49
CA PRO A 143 -9.14 15.88 9.35
C PRO A 143 -10.34 15.06 9.85
N GLY A 144 -10.15 13.75 10.03
CA GLY A 144 -11.16 12.83 10.55
C GLY A 144 -11.31 11.54 9.75
N ALA A 145 -10.69 11.47 8.58
CA ALA A 145 -10.59 10.26 7.77
C ALA A 145 -9.11 9.86 7.55
N ASP A 146 -8.28 10.12 8.57
CA ASP A 146 -6.85 9.91 8.52
C ASP A 146 -6.53 8.46 8.86
N TYR A 147 -5.57 7.87 8.16
CA TYR A 147 -5.19 6.47 8.34
C TYR A 147 -3.71 6.24 7.99
N ASN A 148 -3.15 5.19 8.54
CA ASN A 148 -1.88 4.63 8.09
C ASN A 148 -2.11 3.74 6.86
N ASN A 149 -1.07 3.16 6.28
CA ASN A 149 -1.23 2.39 5.05
C ASN A 149 -0.56 1.03 5.09
N THR A 150 -1.14 0.11 4.34
CA THR A 150 -0.48 -1.11 3.87
C THR A 150 -0.38 -1.05 2.35
N PHE A 151 0.74 -1.52 1.79
CA PHE A 151 1.00 -1.52 0.35
C PHE A 151 1.32 -2.93 -0.13
N ILE A 152 0.90 -3.27 -1.35
CA ILE A 152 1.57 -4.29 -2.17
C ILE A 152 2.39 -3.55 -3.23
N ILE A 153 3.65 -3.92 -3.34
CA ILE A 153 4.62 -3.38 -4.31
C ILE A 153 5.17 -4.58 -5.07
N ALA A 154 4.92 -4.66 -6.37
CA ALA A 154 5.26 -5.85 -7.13
C ALA A 154 5.78 -5.50 -8.53
N ASP A 155 6.63 -6.35 -9.08
CA ASP A 155 7.01 -6.38 -10.48
C ASP A 155 6.95 -7.82 -11.01
N GLY A 156 7.35 -8.04 -12.24
CA GLY A 156 7.28 -9.39 -12.85
C GLY A 156 8.21 -10.43 -12.22
N LYS A 157 9.03 -10.07 -11.21
CA LYS A 157 10.04 -10.94 -10.59
C LYS A 157 9.84 -11.14 -9.10
N GLU A 158 9.38 -10.11 -8.40
CA GLU A 158 9.20 -10.13 -6.95
C GLU A 158 8.04 -9.25 -6.49
N ALA A 159 7.61 -9.49 -5.26
CA ALA A 159 6.59 -8.69 -4.63
C ALA A 159 6.85 -8.53 -3.12
N TRP A 160 6.42 -7.39 -2.59
CA TRP A 160 6.53 -7.01 -1.20
C TRP A 160 5.19 -6.55 -0.65
N VAL A 161 4.92 -6.90 0.59
CA VAL A 161 3.93 -6.20 1.42
C VAL A 161 4.69 -5.29 2.38
N LEU A 162 4.23 -4.03 2.47
CA LEU A 162 4.78 -3.00 3.36
C LEU A 162 3.65 -2.49 4.24
N GLU A 163 3.79 -2.63 5.55
CA GLU A 163 2.87 -2.08 6.56
C GLU A 163 3.52 -0.92 7.27
N THR A 164 2.81 0.19 7.38
CA THR A 164 3.34 1.47 7.87
C THR A 164 2.56 2.00 9.06
N LEU A 165 3.24 2.73 9.93
CA LEU A 165 2.67 3.37 11.09
C LEU A 165 3.48 4.62 11.45
N ARG A 166 3.01 5.80 11.07
CA ARG A 166 3.77 7.05 11.18
C ARG A 166 5.12 6.94 10.45
N ASN A 167 6.23 7.13 11.16
CA ASN A 167 7.59 6.96 10.66
C ASN A 167 8.17 5.55 10.88
N GLN A 168 7.32 4.58 11.20
CA GLN A 168 7.75 3.18 11.39
C GLN A 168 7.10 2.28 10.33
N TRP A 169 7.81 1.22 9.96
CA TRP A 169 7.35 0.30 8.93
C TRP A 169 7.99 -1.08 9.07
N VAL A 170 7.30 -2.07 8.57
CA VAL A 170 7.79 -3.45 8.33
C VAL A 170 7.49 -3.87 6.91
N ALA A 171 8.43 -4.57 6.27
CA ALA A 171 8.25 -5.09 4.92
C ALA A 171 8.58 -6.57 4.85
N LYS A 172 7.73 -7.32 4.16
CA LYS A 172 7.87 -8.76 3.97
C LYS A 172 7.80 -9.09 2.49
N ARG A 173 8.73 -9.92 2.01
CA ARG A 173 8.71 -10.44 0.64
C ARG A 173 7.57 -11.46 0.49
N ILE A 174 6.73 -11.28 -0.50
CA ILE A 174 5.65 -12.20 -0.82
C ILE A 174 6.22 -13.38 -1.61
N LYS A 175 6.28 -14.56 -0.97
CA LYS A 175 6.76 -15.81 -1.57
C LYS A 175 5.61 -16.67 -2.08
N ASP A 176 4.40 -16.41 -1.62
CA ASP A 176 3.21 -17.13 -2.02
C ASP A 176 2.82 -16.82 -3.47
N PRO A 177 2.23 -17.76 -4.22
CA PRO A 177 1.85 -17.56 -5.62
C PRO A 177 0.75 -16.52 -5.80
N TYR A 178 0.03 -16.18 -4.75
CA TYR A 178 -0.99 -15.12 -4.70
C TYR A 178 -1.03 -14.49 -3.31
N TYR A 179 -1.45 -13.23 -3.22
CA TYR A 179 -1.54 -12.50 -1.98
C TYR A 179 -2.65 -11.46 -2.03
N SER A 180 -3.21 -11.13 -0.86
CA SER A 180 -4.18 -10.06 -0.70
C SER A 180 -3.90 -9.27 0.56
N ILE A 181 -4.12 -7.97 0.52
CA ILE A 181 -4.23 -7.09 1.69
C ILE A 181 -5.64 -6.53 1.78
N SER A 182 -6.04 -6.19 2.99
CA SER A 182 -7.28 -5.51 3.34
C SER A 182 -6.97 -4.48 4.41
N ASN A 183 -7.94 -3.88 5.07
CA ASN A 183 -7.75 -2.79 6.03
C ASN A 183 -7.35 -3.30 7.45
N THR A 184 -6.34 -4.13 7.55
CA THR A 184 -5.78 -4.60 8.85
C THR A 184 -4.34 -5.05 8.70
N TYR A 185 -3.51 -4.78 9.70
CA TYR A 185 -2.13 -5.26 9.75
C TYR A 185 -2.07 -6.79 9.85
N TRP A 186 -1.13 -7.37 9.12
CA TRP A 186 -0.98 -8.81 9.00
C TRP A 186 0.44 -9.33 9.24
N ILE A 187 1.45 -8.45 9.06
CA ILE A 187 2.85 -8.82 9.29
C ILE A 187 3.08 -8.95 10.79
N GLU A 188 3.43 -10.13 11.26
CA GLU A 188 3.74 -10.39 12.65
C GLU A 188 5.23 -10.08 12.95
N ASP A 189 6.03 -11.11 13.20
CA ASP A 189 7.47 -11.02 13.47
C ASP A 189 8.32 -11.62 12.32
N ASP A 190 7.66 -11.98 11.23
CA ASP A 190 8.22 -12.65 10.06
C ASP A 190 8.55 -11.71 8.89
N TYR A 191 8.80 -10.42 9.18
CA TYR A 191 9.22 -9.43 8.19
C TYR A 191 10.70 -9.63 7.78
N ASP A 192 11.02 -9.21 6.55
CA ASP A 192 12.39 -9.26 6.00
C ASP A 192 13.16 -7.97 6.27
N LYS A 193 12.47 -6.81 6.26
CA LYS A 193 13.03 -5.46 6.52
C LYS A 193 12.13 -4.71 7.50
N CYS A 194 12.70 -3.80 8.27
CA CYS A 194 11.94 -2.91 9.15
C CYS A 194 12.70 -1.59 9.42
N SER A 195 11.97 -0.58 9.85
CA SER A 195 12.55 0.65 10.41
C SER A 195 13.15 0.40 11.79
N ASN A 196 13.96 1.35 12.23
CA ASN A 196 14.47 1.39 13.60
C ASN A 196 13.53 2.25 14.45
N GLY A 197 13.15 1.79 15.65
CA GLY A 197 12.32 2.60 16.58
C GLY A 197 10.88 2.11 16.74
N ILE A 198 10.54 0.94 16.19
CA ILE A 198 9.23 0.32 16.40
C ILE A 198 8.93 0.07 17.88
N PRO A 199 9.87 -0.49 18.70
CA PRO A 199 9.64 -0.67 20.14
C PRO A 199 9.45 0.64 20.89
N GLU A 200 10.22 1.68 20.54
CA GLU A 200 10.11 3.01 21.15
C GLU A 200 8.76 3.65 20.87
N LEU A 201 8.23 3.47 19.63
CA LEU A 201 6.90 3.94 19.29
C LEU A 201 5.85 3.22 20.13
N ALA A 202 5.92 1.89 20.24
CA ALA A 202 5.01 1.10 21.09
C ALA A 202 5.05 1.58 22.56
N GLN A 203 6.25 1.78 23.11
CA GLN A 203 6.45 2.28 24.48
C GLN A 203 5.82 3.66 24.67
N LYS A 204 6.01 4.57 23.73
CA LYS A 204 5.44 5.94 23.76
C LYS A 204 3.91 5.90 23.90
N TYR A 205 3.26 4.93 23.31
CA TYR A 205 1.80 4.77 23.38
C TYR A 205 1.33 3.76 24.43
N GLY A 206 2.22 3.31 25.33
CA GLY A 206 1.87 2.39 26.41
C GLY A 206 1.48 0.99 25.94
N LEU A 207 1.90 0.59 24.73
CA LEU A 207 1.58 -0.72 24.17
C LEU A 207 2.59 -1.78 24.66
N PRO A 208 2.15 -3.04 24.80
CA PRO A 208 2.99 -4.10 25.35
C PRO A 208 4.15 -4.46 24.41
N ILE A 209 5.37 -4.43 24.95
CA ILE A 209 6.56 -4.94 24.28
C ILE A 209 6.83 -6.33 24.85
N ARG A 210 6.90 -7.33 23.99
CA ARG A 210 7.23 -8.71 24.37
C ARG A 210 8.70 -8.99 24.07
N GLU A 211 9.30 -9.93 24.79
CA GLU A 211 10.63 -10.42 24.49
C GLU A 211 10.67 -11.09 23.11
N GLY A 212 11.83 -11.03 22.45
CA GLY A 212 12.06 -11.56 21.11
C GLY A 212 11.88 -10.56 20.00
N ARG A 213 11.69 -11.07 18.78
CA ARG A 213 11.46 -10.23 17.61
C ARG A 213 10.10 -9.56 17.71
N PHE A 214 10.05 -8.25 17.44
CA PHE A 214 8.86 -7.44 17.62
C PHE A 214 7.71 -7.91 16.70
N ASN A 215 6.54 -8.17 17.27
CA ASN A 215 5.35 -8.55 16.51
C ASN A 215 4.52 -7.31 16.18
N PHE A 216 4.57 -6.88 14.91
CA PHE A 216 3.98 -5.61 14.46
C PHE A 216 2.45 -5.65 14.52
N ALA A 217 1.83 -6.60 13.83
CA ALA A 217 0.36 -6.72 13.78
C ALA A 217 -0.26 -6.93 15.16
N LYS A 218 0.32 -7.81 15.99
CA LYS A 218 -0.21 -8.06 17.36
C LYS A 218 -0.15 -6.84 18.26
N THR A 219 0.81 -5.95 18.02
CA THR A 219 1.00 -4.77 18.87
C THR A 219 0.13 -3.62 18.40
N PHE A 220 0.04 -3.38 17.09
CA PHE A 220 -0.53 -2.15 16.54
C PHE A 220 -1.91 -2.28 15.92
N ALA A 221 -2.33 -3.49 15.46
CA ALA A 221 -3.64 -3.66 14.86
C ALA A 221 -4.77 -3.37 15.86
N LEU A 222 -5.72 -2.53 15.45
CA LEU A 222 -6.98 -2.37 16.16
C LEU A 222 -7.74 -3.68 16.10
N LYS A 223 -7.76 -4.42 17.18
CA LYS A 223 -8.60 -5.62 17.35
C LYS A 223 -9.96 -5.23 17.89
N THR A 224 -10.66 -4.34 17.20
CA THR A 224 -12.01 -3.98 17.60
C THR A 224 -13.03 -4.96 17.03
N THR A 225 -14.01 -5.29 17.82
CA THR A 225 -15.16 -6.09 17.41
C THR A 225 -15.98 -5.35 16.36
N GLY A 226 -16.13 -5.90 15.17
CA GLY A 226 -17.01 -5.38 14.12
C GLY A 226 -16.30 -5.12 12.79
N THR A 227 -15.62 -3.98 12.63
CA THR A 227 -15.00 -3.60 11.35
C THR A 227 -13.78 -4.45 11.00
N ASP A 228 -12.95 -4.81 11.97
CA ASP A 228 -11.75 -5.62 11.73
C ASP A 228 -12.11 -7.07 11.36
N SER A 229 -13.22 -7.59 11.85
CA SER A 229 -13.71 -8.91 11.45
C SER A 229 -14.07 -8.93 9.97
N PHE A 230 -14.62 -7.84 9.42
CA PHE A 230 -14.90 -7.73 7.98
C PHE A 230 -13.63 -7.66 7.14
N CYS A 231 -12.60 -6.94 7.58
CA CYS A 231 -11.31 -6.87 6.88
C CYS A 231 -10.63 -8.23 6.83
N ILE A 232 -10.59 -8.94 7.95
CA ILE A 232 -10.06 -10.30 8.04
C ILE A 232 -10.87 -11.23 7.13
N THR A 233 -12.20 -11.16 7.19
CA THR A 233 -13.09 -12.02 6.40
C THR A 233 -12.91 -11.78 4.90
N ARG A 234 -12.84 -10.52 4.44
CA ARG A 234 -12.61 -10.18 3.03
C ARG A 234 -11.27 -10.73 2.55
N ARG A 235 -10.19 -10.51 3.30
CA ARG A 235 -8.87 -11.03 2.96
C ARG A 235 -8.86 -12.56 2.89
N MET A 236 -9.41 -13.24 3.91
CA MET A 236 -9.47 -14.71 3.92
C MET A 236 -10.29 -15.24 2.74
N ARG A 237 -11.41 -14.59 2.42
CA ARG A 237 -12.23 -14.95 1.25
C ARG A 237 -11.47 -14.78 -0.05
N ALA A 238 -10.79 -13.65 -0.24
CA ALA A 238 -9.97 -13.40 -1.43
C ALA A 238 -8.86 -14.46 -1.58
N MET A 239 -8.15 -14.77 -0.49
CA MET A 239 -7.10 -15.80 -0.49
C MET A 239 -7.67 -17.19 -0.83
N GLU A 240 -8.85 -17.53 -0.31
CA GLU A 240 -9.53 -18.78 -0.64
C GLU A 240 -9.93 -18.87 -2.12
N VAL A 241 -10.52 -17.80 -2.66
CA VAL A 241 -10.91 -17.74 -4.08
C VAL A 241 -9.67 -17.84 -4.97
N MET A 242 -8.60 -17.09 -4.68
CA MET A 242 -7.35 -17.20 -5.44
C MET A 242 -6.72 -18.59 -5.33
N LYS A 243 -6.79 -19.24 -4.18
CA LYS A 243 -6.34 -20.62 -3.99
C LYS A 243 -7.07 -21.59 -4.91
N ARG A 244 -8.39 -21.46 -5.04
CA ARG A 244 -9.21 -22.31 -5.93
C ARG A 244 -8.86 -22.11 -7.40
N GLY A 245 -8.49 -20.90 -7.80
CA GLY A 245 -8.10 -20.54 -9.16
C GLY A 245 -6.62 -20.71 -9.48
N ALA A 246 -5.78 -21.13 -8.53
CA ALA A 246 -4.35 -21.19 -8.71
C ALA A 246 -3.92 -21.99 -9.96
N GLY A 247 -3.07 -21.39 -10.80
CA GLY A 247 -2.67 -21.91 -12.11
C GLY A 247 -3.64 -21.61 -13.25
N GLN A 248 -4.85 -21.11 -12.96
CA GLN A 248 -5.88 -20.75 -13.93
C GLN A 248 -6.37 -19.30 -13.80
N ILE A 249 -5.78 -18.52 -12.92
CA ILE A 249 -6.16 -17.12 -12.71
C ILE A 249 -5.88 -16.32 -13.99
N ASP A 250 -6.89 -15.64 -14.49
CA ASP A 250 -6.82 -14.68 -15.59
C ASP A 250 -7.60 -13.41 -15.23
N VAL A 251 -7.61 -12.41 -16.10
CA VAL A 251 -8.30 -11.14 -15.85
C VAL A 251 -9.81 -11.33 -15.60
N PRO A 252 -10.55 -12.13 -16.39
CA PRO A 252 -11.95 -12.43 -16.09
C PRO A 252 -12.16 -13.05 -14.70
N TYR A 253 -11.29 -13.97 -14.28
CA TYR A 253 -11.34 -14.58 -12.96
C TYR A 253 -11.19 -13.52 -11.84
N PHE A 254 -10.23 -12.60 -11.97
CA PHE A 254 -10.03 -11.50 -11.02
C PHE A 254 -11.24 -10.56 -10.98
N ILE A 255 -11.80 -10.19 -12.14
CA ILE A 255 -13.01 -9.35 -12.21
C ILE A 255 -14.18 -10.03 -11.49
N GLN A 256 -14.36 -11.35 -11.66
CA GLN A 256 -15.39 -12.10 -10.97
C GLN A 256 -15.13 -12.14 -9.46
N MET A 257 -13.88 -12.41 -9.03
CA MET A 257 -13.49 -12.40 -7.62
C MET A 257 -13.73 -11.04 -6.96
N MET A 258 -13.38 -9.95 -7.65
CA MET A 258 -13.58 -8.58 -7.12
C MET A 258 -15.06 -8.20 -6.98
N ARG A 259 -15.96 -8.96 -7.57
CA ARG A 259 -17.43 -8.82 -7.46
C ARG A 259 -18.08 -9.90 -6.59
N ASP A 260 -17.26 -10.67 -5.88
CA ASP A 260 -17.77 -11.72 -4.99
C ASP A 260 -18.45 -11.10 -3.76
N HIS A 261 -19.63 -11.56 -3.44
CA HIS A 261 -20.45 -11.11 -2.30
C HIS A 261 -20.77 -12.26 -1.33
N TYR A 262 -20.00 -13.35 -1.36
CA TYR A 262 -20.20 -14.59 -0.61
C TYR A 262 -21.23 -15.54 -1.19
#